data_901668e2c9c7a48cbdb7de0b1a2665f1
#
_entry.id   901668e2c9c7a48cbdb7de0b1a2665f1
#
_cell.length_a   1.000
_cell.length_b   1.000
_cell.length_c   1.000
_cell.angle_alpha   90.00
_cell.angle_beta   90.00
_cell.angle_gamma   90.00
#
_symmetry.space_group_name_H-M   'P 1'
#
loop_
_entity.id
_entity.type
_entity.pdbx_description
1 polymer ?
#
loop_
_entity_poly.entity_id
_entity_poly.type
_entity_poly.pdbx_seq_one_letter_code
_entity_poly.pdbx_strand_id
1 'polypeptide(L)'
;MCCDFNKAVVTIGGAAEKATELIKLLDHTSLLAAADEDAEAYVDLQRSWKDTEMSPEEKSTIEARALAIPTNLVEVCHANIVAIKNFLPHCNPMIKSDAKVGMHQLAGAARAAYQVRVL
;
A
#
# COMPACT_ATOMS: atom_id res chain seq x y z
N MET A 1 -0.80 -1.49 14.88
CA MET A 1 -2.23 -1.79 14.67
C MET A 1 -2.46 -2.92 13.66
N CYS A 2 -1.85 -2.93 12.50
CA CYS A 2 -2.01 -4.03 11.53
C CYS A 2 -1.54 -5.40 12.04
N CYS A 3 -0.49 -5.45 12.86
CA CYS A 3 0.03 -6.73 13.39
C CYS A 3 -0.90 -7.41 14.40
N ASP A 4 -1.63 -6.64 15.19
CA ASP A 4 -2.55 -7.18 16.20
C ASP A 4 -3.87 -7.64 15.57
N PHE A 5 -4.31 -6.98 14.52
CA PHE A 5 -5.43 -7.41 13.71
C PHE A 5 -5.21 -8.80 13.11
N ASN A 6 -4.03 -9.05 12.55
CA ASN A 6 -3.68 -10.33 11.95
C ASN A 6 -3.73 -11.49 12.96
N LYS A 7 -3.27 -11.27 14.20
CA LYS A 7 -3.34 -12.27 15.26
C LYS A 7 -4.78 -12.56 15.71
N ALA A 8 -5.62 -11.54 15.80
CA ALA A 8 -7.01 -11.69 16.22
C ALA A 8 -7.86 -12.47 15.20
N VAL A 9 -7.55 -12.34 13.91
CA VAL A 9 -8.28 -13.00 12.81
C VAL A 9 -7.97 -14.50 12.76
N VAL A 10 -6.78 -14.93 13.13
CA VAL A 10 -6.32 -16.34 13.05
C VAL A 10 -6.98 -17.26 14.08
N THR A 11 -7.62 -16.73 15.11
CA THR A 11 -8.04 -17.51 16.29
C THR A 11 -9.33 -18.30 16.14
N ILE A 12 -10.02 -18.33 15.00
CA ILE A 12 -11.37 -18.91 14.93
C ILE A 12 -11.61 -19.78 13.71
N GLY A 13 -11.67 -21.09 13.94
CA GLY A 13 -12.37 -22.11 13.15
C GLY A 13 -12.04 -22.15 11.66
N GLY A 14 -13.00 -22.49 10.82
CA GLY A 14 -12.85 -22.63 9.36
C GLY A 14 -12.44 -21.38 8.58
N ALA A 15 -12.33 -20.24 9.23
CA ALA A 15 -11.80 -18.99 8.63
C ALA A 15 -10.26 -18.90 8.67
N ALA A 16 -9.58 -19.80 9.39
CA ALA A 16 -8.13 -19.72 9.60
C ALA A 16 -7.32 -19.75 8.30
N GLU A 17 -7.68 -20.56 7.32
CA GLU A 17 -6.99 -20.61 6.02
C GLU A 17 -7.13 -19.30 5.26
N LYS A 18 -8.33 -18.73 5.21
CA LYS A 18 -8.61 -17.46 4.55
C LYS A 18 -7.91 -16.30 5.24
N ALA A 19 -7.84 -16.34 6.57
CA ALA A 19 -7.09 -15.37 7.37
C ALA A 19 -5.59 -15.45 7.07
N THR A 20 -5.03 -16.65 6.96
CA THR A 20 -3.63 -16.87 6.62
C THR A 20 -3.30 -16.33 5.23
N GLU A 21 -4.16 -16.55 4.25
CA GLU A 21 -4.01 -16.01 2.89
C GLU A 21 -4.05 -14.49 2.90
N LEU A 22 -4.97 -13.89 3.65
CA LEU A 22 -5.08 -12.44 3.81
C LEU A 22 -3.82 -11.85 4.44
N ILE A 23 -3.27 -12.47 5.48
CA ILE A 23 -2.03 -12.04 6.13
C ILE A 23 -0.85 -12.03 5.15
N LYS A 24 -0.74 -13.05 4.30
CA LYS A 24 0.31 -13.11 3.26
C LYS A 24 0.16 -12.01 2.22
N LEU A 25 -1.09 -11.68 1.86
CA LEU A 25 -1.38 -10.62 0.90
C LEU A 25 -1.03 -9.22 1.46
N LEU A 26 -1.22 -9.02 2.76
CA LEU A 26 -0.89 -7.79 3.48
C LEU A 26 0.63 -7.73 3.78
N ASP A 27 1.45 -7.75 2.75
CA ASP A 27 2.91 -7.71 2.84
C ASP A 27 3.40 -6.31 3.24
N HIS A 28 3.51 -6.08 4.54
CA HIS A 28 3.91 -4.79 5.05
C HIS A 28 5.42 -4.52 4.90
N THR A 29 6.25 -5.55 4.74
CA THR A 29 7.68 -5.39 4.48
C THR A 29 7.90 -4.70 3.12
N SER A 30 7.19 -5.14 2.08
CA SER A 30 7.22 -4.47 0.77
C SER A 30 6.72 -3.04 0.83
N LEU A 31 5.70 -2.76 1.66
CA LEU A 31 5.17 -1.40 1.84
C LEU A 31 6.18 -0.48 2.53
N LEU A 32 6.94 -0.98 3.50
CA LEU A 32 8.02 -0.20 4.13
C LEU A 32 9.17 0.06 3.16
N ALA A 33 9.54 -0.94 2.34
CA ALA A 33 10.55 -0.76 1.30
C ALA A 33 10.13 0.31 0.26
N ALA A 34 8.85 0.40 -0.06
CA ALA A 34 8.32 1.43 -0.96
C ALA A 34 8.54 2.85 -0.44
N ALA A 35 8.54 3.06 0.88
CA ALA A 35 8.84 4.37 1.47
C ALA A 35 10.28 4.82 1.19
N ASP A 36 11.23 3.90 1.29
CA ASP A 36 12.64 4.18 0.98
C ASP A 36 12.84 4.45 -0.52
N GLU A 37 12.18 3.66 -1.36
CA GLU A 37 12.21 3.85 -2.82
C GLU A 37 11.61 5.21 -3.23
N ASP A 38 10.54 5.63 -2.59
CA ASP A 38 9.92 6.93 -2.83
C ASP A 38 10.86 8.07 -2.47
N ALA A 39 11.55 7.97 -1.34
CA ALA A 39 12.53 8.96 -0.91
C ALA A 39 13.69 9.07 -1.91
N GLU A 40 14.23 7.95 -2.37
CA GLU A 40 15.28 7.91 -3.39
C GLU A 40 14.82 8.51 -4.73
N ALA A 41 13.63 8.12 -5.18
CA ALA A 41 13.05 8.64 -6.42
C ALA A 41 12.84 10.16 -6.36
N TYR A 42 12.46 10.69 -5.21
CA TYR A 42 12.30 12.12 -5.01
C TYR A 42 13.63 12.88 -5.08
N VAL A 43 14.70 12.33 -4.49
CA VAL A 43 16.05 12.90 -4.60
C VAL A 43 16.50 12.93 -6.06
N ASP A 44 16.29 11.85 -6.80
CA ASP A 44 16.63 11.80 -8.23
C ASP A 44 15.81 12.82 -9.03
N LEU A 45 14.54 12.98 -8.72
CA LEU A 45 13.67 13.95 -9.35
C LEU A 45 14.15 15.39 -9.14
N GLN A 46 14.51 15.73 -7.90
CA GLN A 46 15.06 17.05 -7.59
C GLN A 46 16.38 17.31 -8.32
N ARG A 47 17.23 16.27 -8.43
CA ARG A 47 18.48 16.37 -9.20
C ARG A 47 18.18 16.63 -10.68
N SER A 48 17.20 15.96 -11.26
CA SER A 48 16.83 16.13 -12.67
C SER A 48 16.37 17.56 -13.01
N TRP A 49 15.74 18.24 -12.06
CA TRP A 49 15.32 19.63 -12.24
C TRP A 49 16.48 20.62 -12.25
N LYS A 50 17.56 20.30 -11.55
CA LYS A 50 18.75 21.19 -11.40
C LYS A 50 19.82 20.92 -12.44
N ASP A 51 19.86 19.71 -12.99
CA ASP A 51 20.88 19.29 -13.94
C ASP A 51 20.48 19.66 -15.37
N THR A 52 21.15 20.66 -15.93
CA THR A 52 20.95 21.13 -17.30
C THR A 52 21.59 20.23 -18.36
N GLU A 53 22.55 19.39 -17.95
CA GLU A 53 23.27 18.47 -18.86
C GLU A 53 22.56 17.11 -18.99
N MET A 54 21.58 16.83 -18.16
CA MET A 54 20.82 15.57 -18.21
C MET A 54 19.96 15.50 -19.47
N SER A 55 19.99 14.35 -20.17
CA SER A 55 19.21 14.17 -21.38
C SER A 55 17.69 14.13 -21.10
N PRO A 56 16.85 14.53 -22.08
CA PRO A 56 15.39 14.43 -21.92
C PRO A 56 14.90 13.01 -21.64
N GLU A 57 15.56 11.99 -22.18
CA GLU A 57 15.22 10.58 -21.96
C GLU A 57 15.49 10.17 -20.51
N GLU A 58 16.63 10.58 -19.95
CA GLU A 58 16.95 10.33 -18.53
C GLU A 58 15.97 11.03 -17.61
N LYS A 59 15.62 12.27 -17.87
CA LYS A 59 14.60 13.02 -17.10
C LYS A 59 13.26 12.33 -17.14
N SER A 60 12.82 11.87 -18.29
CA SER A 60 11.56 11.14 -18.48
C SER A 60 11.53 9.83 -17.70
N THR A 61 12.64 9.10 -17.66
CA THR A 61 12.78 7.87 -16.87
C THR A 61 12.67 8.12 -15.37
N ILE A 62 13.31 9.17 -14.89
CA ILE A 62 13.25 9.58 -13.47
C ILE A 62 11.83 9.99 -13.09
N GLU A 63 11.17 10.78 -13.90
CA GLU A 63 9.78 11.18 -13.69
C GLU A 63 8.83 9.98 -13.67
N ALA A 64 8.98 9.05 -14.61
CA ALA A 64 8.18 7.83 -14.66
C ALA A 64 8.35 6.98 -13.40
N ARG A 65 9.57 6.82 -12.90
CA ARG A 65 9.84 6.11 -11.64
C ARG A 65 9.19 6.80 -10.45
N ALA A 66 9.30 8.11 -10.36
CA ALA A 66 8.71 8.89 -9.27
C ALA A 66 7.16 8.79 -9.26
N LEU A 67 6.53 8.70 -10.42
CA LEU A 67 5.08 8.52 -10.53
C LEU A 67 4.63 7.07 -10.30
N ALA A 68 5.46 6.09 -10.64
CA ALA A 68 5.12 4.67 -10.52
C ALA A 68 4.94 4.24 -9.06
N ILE A 69 5.74 4.75 -8.14
CA ILE A 69 5.71 4.35 -6.73
C ILE A 69 4.37 4.70 -6.06
N PRO A 70 3.89 5.96 -6.07
CA PRO A 70 2.58 6.27 -5.50
C PRO A 70 1.43 5.62 -6.27
N THR A 71 1.55 5.42 -7.58
CA THR A 71 0.54 4.71 -8.37
C THR A 71 0.41 3.26 -7.91
N ASN A 72 1.54 2.56 -7.74
CA ASN A 72 1.55 1.19 -7.23
C ASN A 72 0.96 1.12 -5.81
N LEU A 73 1.24 2.10 -4.96
CA LEU A 73 0.68 2.15 -3.61
C LEU A 73 -0.85 2.26 -3.63
N VAL A 74 -1.42 3.06 -4.53
CA VAL A 74 -2.88 3.13 -4.72
C VAL A 74 -3.44 1.76 -5.11
N GLU A 75 -2.81 1.07 -6.04
CA GLU A 75 -3.23 -0.26 -6.50
C GLU A 75 -3.15 -1.30 -5.38
N VAL A 76 -2.07 -1.31 -4.61
CA VAL A 76 -1.89 -2.19 -3.45
C VAL A 76 -2.94 -1.93 -2.37
N CYS A 77 -3.21 -0.69 -2.04
CA CYS A 77 -4.26 -0.32 -1.09
C CYS A 77 -5.64 -0.81 -1.56
N HIS A 78 -5.95 -0.62 -2.82
CA HIS A 78 -7.20 -1.09 -3.41
C HIS A 78 -7.34 -2.62 -3.34
N ALA A 79 -6.31 -3.35 -3.74
CA ALA A 79 -6.29 -4.81 -3.69
C ALA A 79 -6.49 -5.33 -2.25
N ASN A 80 -5.84 -4.68 -1.28
CA ASN A 80 -5.97 -5.05 0.13
C ASN A 80 -7.37 -4.74 0.68
N ILE A 81 -7.99 -3.64 0.29
CA ILE A 81 -9.38 -3.31 0.65
C ILE A 81 -10.34 -4.38 0.11
N VAL A 82 -10.19 -4.77 -1.14
CA VAL A 82 -11.02 -5.81 -1.76
C VAL A 82 -10.84 -7.15 -1.04
N ALA A 83 -9.61 -7.52 -0.71
CA ALA A 83 -9.31 -8.74 0.02
C ALA A 83 -9.96 -8.76 1.42
N ILE A 84 -9.89 -7.65 2.17
CA ILE A 84 -10.54 -7.52 3.47
C ILE A 84 -12.06 -7.59 3.32
N LYS A 85 -12.62 -6.91 2.33
CA LYS A 85 -14.07 -6.94 2.04
C LYS A 85 -14.55 -8.38 1.78
N ASN A 86 -13.82 -9.14 0.99
CA ASN A 86 -14.16 -10.53 0.69
C ASN A 86 -14.00 -11.44 1.90
N PHE A 87 -13.16 -11.10 2.86
CA PHE A 87 -12.97 -11.81 4.12
C PHE A 87 -14.06 -11.51 5.15
N LEU A 88 -14.70 -10.33 5.12
CA LEU A 88 -15.69 -9.92 6.13
C LEU A 88 -16.78 -10.95 6.45
N PRO A 89 -17.37 -11.68 5.47
CA PRO A 89 -18.37 -12.71 5.76
C PRO A 89 -17.84 -13.88 6.61
N HIS A 90 -16.53 -14.09 6.60
CA HIS A 90 -15.83 -15.15 7.35
C HIS A 90 -15.18 -14.65 8.63
N CYS A 91 -15.25 -13.35 8.88
CA CYS A 91 -14.64 -12.70 10.03
C CYS A 91 -15.50 -12.93 11.28
N ASN A 92 -14.82 -13.11 12.43
CA ASN A 92 -15.51 -13.13 13.71
C ASN A 92 -16.27 -11.80 13.91
N PRO A 93 -17.59 -11.87 14.24
CA PRO A 93 -18.38 -10.65 14.48
C PRO A 93 -17.79 -9.70 15.52
N MET A 94 -17.07 -10.22 16.50
CA MET A 94 -16.45 -9.41 17.57
C MET A 94 -15.36 -8.48 17.08
N ILE A 95 -14.68 -8.83 15.97
CA ILE A 95 -13.57 -8.03 15.41
C ILE A 95 -13.88 -7.48 14.03
N LYS A 96 -15.12 -7.61 13.57
CA LYS A 96 -15.53 -7.13 12.24
C LYS A 96 -15.36 -5.62 12.08
N SER A 97 -15.57 -4.87 13.16
CA SER A 97 -15.34 -3.43 13.18
C SER A 97 -13.87 -3.06 12.98
N ASP A 98 -12.95 -3.86 13.53
CA ASP A 98 -11.50 -3.62 13.35
C ASP A 98 -11.08 -3.83 11.90
N ALA A 99 -11.65 -4.83 11.22
CA ALA A 99 -11.44 -5.03 9.78
C ALA A 99 -11.90 -3.82 8.96
N LYS A 100 -13.06 -3.27 9.31
CA LYS A 100 -13.60 -2.05 8.65
C LYS A 100 -12.73 -0.83 8.91
N VAL A 101 -12.18 -0.67 10.11
CA VAL A 101 -11.21 0.39 10.42
C VAL A 101 -9.98 0.26 9.51
N GLY A 102 -9.44 -0.94 9.35
CA GLY A 102 -8.32 -1.21 8.43
C GLY A 102 -8.64 -0.80 6.99
N MET A 103 -9.84 -1.09 6.50
CA MET A 103 -10.30 -0.67 5.17
C MET A 103 -10.32 0.86 5.02
N HIS A 104 -10.79 1.58 6.03
CA HIS A 104 -10.80 3.04 6.01
C HIS A 104 -9.40 3.64 6.05
N GLN A 105 -8.49 3.05 6.82
CA GLN A 105 -7.08 3.47 6.85
C GLN A 105 -6.41 3.26 5.49
N LEU A 106 -6.64 2.13 4.83
CA LEU A 106 -6.14 1.86 3.49
C LEU A 106 -6.72 2.82 2.44
N ALA A 107 -8.00 3.15 2.54
CA ALA A 107 -8.63 4.14 1.67
C ALA A 107 -8.02 5.53 1.87
N GLY A 108 -7.72 5.91 3.10
CA GLY A 108 -7.03 7.16 3.42
C GLY A 108 -5.61 7.19 2.84
N ALA A 109 -4.87 6.10 2.98
CA ALA A 109 -3.52 5.96 2.40
C ALA A 109 -3.55 6.05 0.87
N ALA A 110 -4.53 5.41 0.22
CA ALA A 110 -4.70 5.49 -1.23
C ALA A 110 -4.98 6.93 -1.71
N ARG A 111 -5.83 7.65 -1.01
CA ARG A 111 -6.12 9.06 -1.31
C ARG A 111 -4.88 9.94 -1.13
N ALA A 112 -4.11 9.71 -0.08
CA ALA A 112 -2.85 10.43 0.16
C ALA A 112 -1.84 10.17 -0.96
N ALA A 113 -1.65 8.92 -1.35
CA ALA A 113 -0.76 8.54 -2.46
C ALA A 113 -1.21 9.15 -3.79
N TYR A 114 -2.51 9.20 -4.03
CA TYR A 114 -3.06 9.88 -5.21
C TYR A 114 -2.72 11.37 -5.24
N GLN A 115 -2.79 12.06 -4.11
CA GLN A 115 -2.42 13.48 -4.03
C GLN A 115 -0.95 13.70 -4.37
N VAL A 116 -0.06 12.82 -3.92
CA VAL A 116 1.37 12.89 -4.27
C VAL A 116 1.58 12.71 -5.77
N ARG A 117 0.83 11.80 -6.39
CA ARG A 117 0.93 11.51 -7.82
C ARG A 117 0.52 12.69 -8.72
N VAL A 118 -0.48 13.48 -8.31
CA VAL A 118 -1.04 14.56 -9.14
C VAL A 118 -0.33 15.92 -8.95
N LEU A 119 0.62 15.98 -8.07
CA LEU A 119 1.50 17.14 -7.94
C LEU A 119 2.55 17.15 -9.05
#